data_e30dcee2eb86adc75450c651793b6f9b
#
_entry.id   e30dcee2eb86adc75450c651793b6f9b
#
_cell.length_a   1.000
_cell.length_b   1.000
_cell.length_c   1.000
_cell.angle_alpha   90.00
_cell.angle_beta   90.00
_cell.angle_gamma   90.00
#
_symmetry.space_group_name_H-M   'P 1'
#
loop_
_entity.id
_entity.type
_entity.pdbx_description
1 polymer ?
#
loop_
_entity_poly.entity_id
_entity_poly.type
_entity_poly.pdbx_seq_one_letter_code
_entity_poly.pdbx_strand_id
1 'polypeptide(L)'
;MVFLDESGVLLGLMRHHARSEKGSRVYDLKPFYRGKKVTIVGAISISKVLAVMTLDNSMDSNAFHVFIEKLLLPQLWKGAVVIMDNLSAHDITAITPLIESVGARVINLSPYSPDFNPIEHWWSQLKAFIRTFSPKTTKMVNVLISVALQLINPLHLRNWFANCCYCTS
;
A
#
# COMPACT_ATOMS: atom_id res chain seq x y z
N MET A 1 9.18 13.66 1.81
CA MET A 1 8.21 13.15 0.82
C MET A 1 7.43 12.00 1.45
N VAL A 2 6.14 11.95 1.18
CA VAL A 2 5.21 10.91 1.60
C VAL A 2 4.48 10.42 0.35
N PHE A 3 4.53 9.13 0.07
CA PHE A 3 3.80 8.51 -1.03
C PHE A 3 2.56 7.82 -0.49
N LEU A 4 1.43 8.10 -1.08
CA LEU A 4 0.11 7.59 -0.73
C LEU A 4 -0.49 6.89 -1.94
N ASP A 5 -1.03 5.69 -1.72
CA ASP A 5 -1.62 4.89 -2.79
C ASP A 5 -2.58 3.82 -2.25
N GLU A 6 -3.35 3.22 -3.15
CA GLU A 6 -4.32 2.18 -2.90
C GLU A 6 -3.93 0.86 -3.57
N SER A 7 -4.13 -0.25 -2.87
CA SER A 7 -3.89 -1.57 -3.43
C SER A 7 -4.95 -2.57 -3.02
N GLY A 8 -5.18 -3.59 -3.86
CA GLY A 8 -6.15 -4.65 -3.59
C GLY A 8 -5.50 -6.00 -3.32
N VAL A 9 -6.03 -6.71 -2.33
CA VAL A 9 -5.70 -8.10 -2.03
C VAL A 9 -6.95 -8.95 -2.18
N LEU A 10 -6.88 -10.01 -2.98
CA LEU A 10 -7.96 -10.99 -3.10
C LEU A 10 -7.84 -12.03 -1.99
N LEU A 11 -8.94 -12.35 -1.34
CA LEU A 11 -8.99 -13.49 -0.44
C LEU A 11 -8.75 -14.79 -1.23
N GLY A 12 -8.03 -15.74 -0.62
CA GLY A 12 -7.62 -16.96 -1.32
C GLY A 12 -6.44 -16.76 -2.28
N LEU A 13 -5.71 -15.65 -2.15
CA LEU A 13 -4.49 -15.42 -2.91
C LEU A 13 -3.48 -16.53 -2.59
N MET A 14 -3.00 -17.25 -3.62
CA MET A 14 -2.08 -18.39 -3.47
C MET A 14 -0.72 -18.08 -4.08
N ARG A 15 0.28 -18.85 -3.67
CA ARG A 15 1.59 -18.83 -4.32
C ARG A 15 1.46 -19.31 -5.77
N HIS A 16 2.15 -18.65 -6.68
CA HIS A 16 2.21 -19.05 -8.09
C HIS A 16 3.30 -20.07 -8.38
N HIS A 17 4.25 -20.24 -7.46
CA HIS A 17 5.41 -21.10 -7.60
C HIS A 17 5.64 -21.86 -6.31
N ALA A 18 6.06 -23.10 -6.43
CA ALA A 18 6.54 -23.95 -5.34
C ALA A 18 7.79 -24.69 -5.78
N ARG A 19 8.53 -25.23 -4.82
CA ARG A 19 9.74 -26.04 -5.08
C ARG A 19 9.42 -27.49 -4.81
N SER A 20 9.96 -28.39 -5.65
CA SER A 20 9.93 -29.82 -5.50
C SER A 20 11.30 -30.40 -5.82
N GLU A 21 11.49 -31.69 -5.56
CA GLU A 21 12.67 -32.42 -6.00
C GLU A 21 12.81 -32.39 -7.52
N LYS A 22 14.06 -32.44 -8.00
CA LYS A 22 14.36 -32.43 -9.43
C LYS A 22 13.64 -33.59 -10.13
N GLY A 23 12.87 -33.26 -11.17
CA GLY A 23 12.09 -34.23 -11.95
C GLY A 23 10.65 -34.45 -11.48
N SER A 24 10.23 -33.84 -10.35
CA SER A 24 8.83 -33.87 -9.91
C SER A 24 8.11 -32.54 -10.15
N ARG A 25 6.78 -32.62 -10.37
CA ARG A 25 5.92 -31.46 -10.50
C ARG A 25 5.17 -31.19 -9.20
N VAL A 26 5.07 -29.91 -8.84
CA VAL A 26 4.17 -29.47 -7.76
C VAL A 26 2.77 -29.26 -8.34
N TYR A 27 1.78 -29.85 -7.69
CA TYR A 27 0.35 -29.65 -7.97
C TYR A 27 -0.27 -28.99 -6.76
N ASP A 28 -1.09 -27.96 -7.00
CA ASP A 28 -1.91 -27.33 -5.97
C ASP A 28 -3.29 -26.99 -6.53
N LEU A 29 -4.30 -27.01 -5.66
CA LEU A 29 -5.68 -26.74 -6.04
C LEU A 29 -5.91 -25.22 -5.98
N LYS A 30 -6.06 -24.60 -7.13
CA LYS A 30 -6.47 -23.21 -7.21
C LYS A 30 -7.97 -23.10 -6.99
N PRO A 31 -8.43 -22.31 -5.97
CA PRO A 31 -9.85 -22.07 -5.80
C PRO A 31 -10.46 -21.51 -7.09
N PHE A 32 -11.54 -22.12 -7.56
CA PHE A 32 -12.29 -21.65 -8.74
C PHE A 32 -12.92 -20.27 -8.46
N TYR A 33 -13.19 -19.97 -7.21
CA TYR A 33 -13.83 -18.75 -6.76
C TYR A 33 -12.80 -17.61 -6.58
N ARG A 34 -13.06 -16.48 -7.23
CA ARG A 34 -12.34 -15.24 -6.92
C ARG A 34 -12.85 -14.73 -5.58
N GLY A 35 -12.04 -14.86 -4.54
CA GLY A 35 -12.38 -14.38 -3.19
C GLY A 35 -12.73 -12.88 -3.17
N LYS A 36 -13.36 -12.46 -2.08
CA LYS A 36 -13.65 -11.05 -1.81
C LYS A 36 -12.36 -10.22 -1.90
N LYS A 37 -12.42 -9.05 -2.53
CA LYS A 37 -11.31 -8.10 -2.56
C LYS A 37 -11.28 -7.31 -1.25
N VAL A 38 -10.12 -7.24 -0.62
CA VAL A 38 -9.82 -6.31 0.48
C VAL A 38 -8.99 -5.18 -0.10
N THR A 39 -9.46 -3.96 0.07
CA THR A 39 -8.73 -2.76 -0.33
C THR A 39 -7.82 -2.32 0.81
N ILE A 40 -6.59 -1.96 0.50
CA ILE A 40 -5.59 -1.45 1.44
C ILE A 40 -5.17 -0.08 0.95
N VAL A 41 -5.25 0.91 1.82
CA VAL A 41 -4.70 2.25 1.60
C VAL A 41 -3.49 2.42 2.48
N GLY A 42 -2.44 3.00 1.97
CA GLY A 42 -1.22 3.21 2.72
C GLY A 42 -0.49 4.48 2.37
N ALA A 43 0.28 4.95 3.32
CA ALA A 43 1.19 6.06 3.14
C ALA A 43 2.57 5.71 3.70
N ILE A 44 3.61 5.90 2.89
CA ILE A 44 5.00 5.64 3.28
C ILE A 44 5.86 6.89 3.16
N SER A 45 6.86 6.96 4.02
CA SER A 45 8.00 7.88 3.89
C SER A 45 9.28 7.07 3.71
N ILE A 46 10.38 7.75 3.46
CA ILE A 46 11.70 7.11 3.34
C ILE A 46 12.14 6.36 4.62
N SER A 47 11.55 6.68 5.77
CA SER A 47 11.97 6.14 7.08
C SER A 47 10.97 5.18 7.71
N LYS A 48 9.68 5.32 7.40
CA LYS A 48 8.62 4.51 8.01
C LYS A 48 7.35 4.46 7.17
N VAL A 49 6.50 3.47 7.44
CA VAL A 49 5.09 3.50 7.06
C VAL A 49 4.37 4.44 8.01
N LEU A 50 3.66 5.43 7.46
CA LEU A 50 2.98 6.48 8.23
C LEU A 50 1.57 6.07 8.65
N ALA A 51 0.82 5.53 7.71
CA ALA A 51 -0.57 5.15 7.91
C ALA A 51 -0.95 3.97 7.02
N VAL A 52 -1.84 3.12 7.53
CA VAL A 52 -2.45 2.01 6.78
C VAL A 52 -3.89 1.85 7.21
N MET A 53 -4.78 1.64 6.26
CA MET A 53 -6.18 1.30 6.48
C MET A 53 -6.60 0.17 5.54
N THR A 54 -7.48 -0.70 6.00
CA THR A 54 -8.09 -1.76 5.19
C THR A 54 -9.60 -1.57 5.10
N LEU A 55 -10.15 -1.86 3.93
CA LEU A 55 -11.57 -1.77 3.63
C LEU A 55 -12.05 -3.07 3.01
N ASP A 56 -13.24 -3.49 3.40
CA ASP A 56 -13.90 -4.68 2.82
C ASP A 56 -14.46 -4.44 1.41
N ASN A 57 -14.53 -3.19 0.98
CA ASN A 57 -15.06 -2.74 -0.30
C ASN A 57 -14.02 -1.88 -1.04
N SER A 58 -14.40 -1.38 -2.20
CA SER A 58 -13.62 -0.34 -2.89
C SER A 58 -13.53 0.92 -2.05
N MET A 59 -12.44 1.67 -2.22
CA MET A 59 -12.29 3.01 -1.66
C MET A 59 -13.38 3.93 -2.21
N ASP A 60 -14.04 4.67 -1.35
CA ASP A 60 -14.87 5.81 -1.69
C ASP A 60 -14.29 7.10 -1.09
N SER A 61 -14.84 8.24 -1.50
CA SER A 61 -14.35 9.57 -1.07
C SER A 61 -14.45 9.74 0.46
N ASN A 62 -15.48 9.18 1.10
CA ASN A 62 -15.65 9.26 2.56
C ASN A 62 -14.58 8.48 3.30
N ALA A 63 -14.33 7.23 2.89
CA ALA A 63 -13.29 6.39 3.48
C ALA A 63 -11.91 7.02 3.28
N PHE A 64 -11.66 7.61 2.11
CA PHE A 64 -10.41 8.30 1.84
C PHE A 64 -10.24 9.56 2.71
N HIS A 65 -11.30 10.34 2.88
CA HIS A 65 -11.31 11.51 3.78
C HIS A 65 -10.98 11.08 5.24
N VAL A 66 -11.62 10.01 5.72
CA VAL A 66 -11.35 9.45 7.07
C VAL A 66 -9.90 9.00 7.18
N PHE A 67 -9.35 8.33 6.17
CA PHE A 67 -7.95 7.92 6.15
C PHE A 67 -7.01 9.13 6.28
N ILE A 68 -7.24 10.17 5.49
CA ILE A 68 -6.43 11.39 5.55
C ILE A 68 -6.56 12.03 6.93
N GLU A 69 -7.78 12.35 7.37
CA GLU A 69 -8.04 13.12 8.59
C GLU A 69 -7.58 12.38 9.86
N LYS A 70 -7.90 11.10 9.99
CA LYS A 70 -7.71 10.37 11.24
C LYS A 70 -6.35 9.64 11.32
N LEU A 71 -5.80 9.22 10.19
CA LEU A 71 -4.61 8.38 10.19
C LEU A 71 -3.37 9.08 9.62
N LEU A 72 -3.52 9.82 8.52
CA LEU A 72 -2.36 10.43 7.87
C LEU A 72 -1.99 11.79 8.46
N LEU A 73 -2.94 12.72 8.62
CA LEU A 73 -2.67 14.08 9.13
C LEU A 73 -1.87 14.10 10.43
N PRO A 74 -2.18 13.25 11.46
CA PRO A 74 -1.39 13.20 12.69
C PRO A 74 0.07 12.80 12.50
N GLN A 75 0.41 12.19 11.37
CA GLN A 75 1.76 11.71 11.04
C GLN A 75 2.53 12.67 10.13
N LEU A 76 1.87 13.70 9.58
CA LEU A 76 2.50 14.68 8.72
C LEU A 76 3.26 15.73 9.55
N TRP A 77 4.23 16.35 8.92
CA TRP A 77 5.03 17.45 9.49
C TRP A 77 5.02 18.66 8.56
N LYS A 78 5.30 19.81 9.10
CA LYS A 78 5.43 21.06 8.34
C LYS A 78 6.49 20.90 7.23
N GLY A 79 6.12 21.23 6.00
CA GLY A 79 6.96 21.06 4.81
C GLY A 79 6.93 19.66 4.20
N ALA A 80 6.11 18.73 4.72
CA ALA A 80 5.90 17.45 4.06
C ALA A 80 5.29 17.64 2.67
N VAL A 81 5.67 16.79 1.73
CA VAL A 81 5.09 16.72 0.39
C VAL A 81 4.41 15.38 0.26
N VAL A 82 3.08 15.40 0.17
CA VAL A 82 2.26 14.20 -0.05
C VAL A 82 2.09 14.02 -1.56
N ILE A 83 2.53 12.88 -2.04
CA ILE A 83 2.50 12.51 -3.46
C ILE A 83 1.50 11.37 -3.60
N MET A 84 0.52 11.54 -4.47
CA MET A 84 -0.53 10.56 -4.76
C MET A 84 -0.82 10.51 -6.25
N ASP A 85 -1.44 9.43 -6.72
CA ASP A 85 -1.93 9.41 -8.08
C ASP A 85 -3.25 10.19 -8.22
N ASN A 86 -3.61 10.51 -9.46
CA ASN A 86 -4.79 11.31 -9.76
C ASN A 86 -6.03 10.43 -9.94
N LEU A 87 -6.38 9.61 -8.95
CA LEU A 87 -7.60 8.81 -8.99
C LEU A 87 -8.84 9.68 -8.78
N SER A 88 -9.88 9.45 -9.59
CA SER A 88 -11.16 10.15 -9.51
C SER A 88 -11.92 9.92 -8.19
N ALA A 89 -11.62 8.83 -7.48
CA ALA A 89 -12.17 8.56 -6.14
C ALA A 89 -11.59 9.48 -5.05
N HIS A 90 -10.47 10.15 -5.35
CA HIS A 90 -9.83 11.08 -4.45
C HIS A 90 -10.40 12.47 -4.74
N ASP A 91 -11.32 12.93 -3.91
CA ASP A 91 -11.77 14.35 -3.97
C ASP A 91 -10.62 15.25 -3.51
N ILE A 92 -9.69 15.52 -4.44
CA ILE A 92 -8.48 16.31 -4.20
C ILE A 92 -8.84 17.70 -3.69
N THR A 93 -9.99 18.24 -4.12
CA THR A 93 -10.44 19.59 -3.73
C THR A 93 -10.80 19.63 -2.24
N ALA A 94 -11.38 18.57 -1.69
CA ALA A 94 -11.71 18.47 -0.27
C ALA A 94 -10.49 18.13 0.61
N ILE A 95 -9.52 17.39 0.08
CA ILE A 95 -8.38 16.85 0.84
C ILE A 95 -7.20 17.82 0.89
N THR A 96 -6.95 18.56 -0.19
CA THR A 96 -5.83 19.50 -0.25
C THR A 96 -5.83 20.50 0.90
N PRO A 97 -6.95 21.17 1.24
CA PRO A 97 -6.97 22.09 2.37
C PRO A 97 -6.66 21.46 3.72
N LEU A 98 -7.05 20.18 3.91
CA LEU A 98 -6.73 19.43 5.13
C LEU A 98 -5.23 19.21 5.26
N ILE A 99 -4.57 18.75 4.19
CA ILE A 99 -3.13 18.50 4.19
C ILE A 99 -2.37 19.82 4.35
N GLU A 100 -2.83 20.89 3.71
CA GLU A 100 -2.22 22.22 3.82
C GLU A 100 -2.38 22.84 5.21
N SER A 101 -3.45 22.52 5.95
CA SER A 101 -3.67 23.00 7.30
C SER A 101 -2.56 22.64 8.30
N VAL A 102 -1.84 21.54 8.06
CA VAL A 102 -0.68 21.09 8.86
C VAL A 102 0.66 21.57 8.27
N GLY A 103 0.62 22.45 7.27
CA GLY A 103 1.80 23.00 6.60
C GLY A 103 2.47 22.02 5.63
N ALA A 104 1.78 20.98 5.22
CA ALA A 104 2.19 20.08 4.14
C ALA A 104 1.62 20.55 2.79
N ARG A 105 2.00 19.92 1.68
CA ARG A 105 1.47 20.19 0.35
C ARG A 105 1.22 18.91 -0.43
N VAL A 106 0.30 18.96 -1.40
CA VAL A 106 -0.04 17.83 -2.27
C VAL A 106 0.62 18.00 -3.64
N ILE A 107 1.11 16.90 -4.20
CA ILE A 107 1.57 16.81 -5.59
C ILE A 107 0.97 15.54 -6.19
N ASN A 108 0.38 15.68 -7.38
CA ASN A 108 -0.12 14.53 -8.12
C ASN A 108 0.98 13.94 -9.00
N LEU A 109 1.10 12.60 -8.98
CA LEU A 109 1.94 11.88 -9.95
C LEU A 109 1.37 12.02 -11.36
N SER A 110 2.26 11.98 -12.34
CA SER A 110 1.82 11.84 -13.73
C SER A 110 1.04 10.54 -13.90
N PRO A 111 -0.05 10.55 -14.70
CA PRO A 111 -0.78 9.32 -15.01
C PRO A 111 0.16 8.22 -15.54
N TYR A 112 -0.12 6.98 -15.18
CA TYR A 112 0.63 5.79 -15.65
C TYR A 112 2.14 5.80 -15.35
N SER A 113 2.55 6.32 -14.21
CA SER A 113 3.97 6.39 -13.82
C SER A 113 4.28 5.58 -12.55
N PRO A 114 3.99 4.26 -12.51
CA PRO A 114 4.23 3.42 -11.33
C PRO A 114 5.72 3.32 -10.96
N ASP A 115 6.62 3.46 -11.95
CA ASP A 115 8.08 3.39 -11.74
C ASP A 115 8.61 4.53 -10.86
N PHE A 116 7.87 5.63 -10.75
CA PHE A 116 8.17 6.75 -9.85
C PHE A 116 7.41 6.67 -8.52
N ASN A 117 6.73 5.56 -8.24
CA ASN A 117 5.96 5.40 -7.01
C ASN A 117 6.59 4.34 -6.07
N PRO A 118 7.41 4.73 -5.07
CA PRO A 118 8.08 3.78 -4.17
C PRO A 118 7.12 2.86 -3.41
N ILE A 119 5.87 3.27 -3.21
CA ILE A 119 4.88 2.47 -2.48
C ILE A 119 4.49 1.20 -3.24
N GLU A 120 4.66 1.16 -4.57
CA GLU A 120 4.42 -0.04 -5.38
C GLU A 120 5.37 -1.19 -5.02
N HIS A 121 6.60 -0.88 -4.68
CA HIS A 121 7.55 -1.88 -4.17
C HIS A 121 7.08 -2.45 -2.83
N TRP A 122 6.54 -1.60 -1.95
CA TRP A 122 5.95 -2.06 -0.70
C TRP A 122 4.72 -2.94 -0.93
N TRP A 123 3.82 -2.55 -1.85
CA TRP A 123 2.67 -3.38 -2.23
C TRP A 123 3.09 -4.75 -2.75
N SER A 124 4.13 -4.80 -3.59
CA SER A 124 4.68 -6.05 -4.11
C SER A 124 5.17 -6.97 -2.97
N GLN A 125 5.95 -6.42 -2.03
CA GLN A 125 6.46 -7.17 -0.88
C GLN A 125 5.33 -7.62 0.05
N LEU A 126 4.39 -6.72 0.38
CA LEU A 126 3.25 -7.02 1.23
C LEU A 126 2.37 -8.13 0.63
N LYS A 127 2.04 -8.03 -0.65
CA LYS A 127 1.26 -9.07 -1.35
C LYS A 127 2.01 -10.39 -1.41
N ALA A 128 3.32 -10.39 -1.62
CA ALA A 128 4.13 -11.60 -1.58
C ALA A 128 4.08 -12.27 -0.20
N PHE A 129 4.22 -11.48 0.87
CA PHE A 129 4.09 -11.96 2.25
C PHE A 129 2.70 -12.55 2.52
N ILE A 130 1.63 -11.82 2.21
CA ILE A 130 0.24 -12.27 2.43
C ILE A 130 -0.04 -13.59 1.66
N ARG A 131 0.47 -13.73 0.43
CA ARG A 131 0.31 -14.95 -0.38
C ARG A 131 0.87 -16.20 0.30
N THR A 132 1.89 -16.07 1.16
CA THR A 132 2.48 -17.24 1.82
C THR A 132 1.52 -17.93 2.78
N PHE A 133 0.51 -17.20 3.27
CA PHE A 133 -0.46 -17.67 4.26
C PHE A 133 -1.84 -17.99 3.67
N SER A 134 -2.06 -17.68 2.38
CA SER A 134 -3.32 -17.93 1.67
C SER A 134 -4.57 -17.53 2.50
N PRO A 135 -4.70 -16.24 2.92
CA PRO A 135 -5.74 -15.82 3.84
C PRO A 135 -7.13 -16.02 3.25
N LYS A 136 -8.05 -16.58 4.04
CA LYS A 136 -9.44 -16.87 3.64
C LYS A 136 -10.43 -15.82 4.15
N THR A 137 -10.01 -14.95 5.06
CA THR A 137 -10.88 -13.94 5.69
C THR A 137 -10.18 -12.58 5.76
N THR A 138 -10.95 -11.49 5.74
CA THR A 138 -10.44 -10.13 5.96
C THR A 138 -9.70 -10.01 7.30
N LYS A 139 -10.19 -10.68 8.35
CA LYS A 139 -9.54 -10.69 9.66
C LYS A 139 -8.10 -11.24 9.57
N MET A 140 -7.90 -12.34 8.83
CA MET A 140 -6.55 -12.87 8.60
C MET A 140 -5.66 -11.88 7.83
N VAL A 141 -6.20 -11.21 6.80
CA VAL A 141 -5.47 -10.18 6.05
C VAL A 141 -5.02 -9.06 7.00
N ASN A 142 -5.90 -8.57 7.87
CA ASN A 142 -5.59 -7.51 8.82
C ASN A 142 -4.48 -7.91 9.81
N VAL A 143 -4.53 -9.13 10.33
CA VAL A 143 -3.46 -9.68 11.19
C VAL A 143 -2.14 -9.76 10.44
N LEU A 144 -2.16 -10.28 9.21
CA LEU A 144 -0.96 -10.39 8.38
C LEU A 144 -0.36 -9.03 8.03
N ILE A 145 -1.19 -8.03 7.76
CA ILE A 145 -0.73 -6.65 7.55
C ILE A 145 -0.06 -6.11 8.82
N SER A 146 -0.68 -6.30 9.99
CA SER A 146 -0.11 -5.86 11.27
C SER A 146 1.26 -6.51 11.53
N VAL A 147 1.41 -7.80 11.25
CA VAL A 147 2.70 -8.50 11.35
C VAL A 147 3.70 -7.95 10.32
N ALA A 148 3.28 -7.78 9.07
CA ALA A 148 4.16 -7.25 8.02
C ALA A 148 4.69 -5.86 8.35
N LEU A 149 3.86 -5.00 8.97
CA LEU A 149 4.28 -3.66 9.41
C LEU A 149 5.38 -3.71 10.49
N GLN A 150 5.33 -4.70 11.38
CA GLN A 150 6.38 -4.89 12.41
C GLN A 150 7.68 -5.45 11.82
N LEU A 151 7.59 -6.16 10.69
CA LEU A 151 8.74 -6.76 10.01
C LEU A 151 9.38 -5.85 8.96
N ILE A 152 8.81 -4.66 8.72
CA ILE A 152 9.35 -3.77 7.70
C ILE A 152 10.74 -3.25 8.09
N ASN A 153 11.68 -3.40 7.16
CA ASN A 153 13.03 -2.91 7.36
C ASN A 153 13.17 -1.49 6.78
N PRO A 154 13.59 -0.49 7.59
CA PRO A 154 13.80 0.88 7.09
C PRO A 154 14.78 0.98 5.90
N LEU A 155 15.74 0.05 5.78
CA LEU A 155 16.63 -0.01 4.63
C LEU A 155 15.90 -0.34 3.33
N HIS A 156 14.84 -1.16 3.40
CA HIS A 156 14.01 -1.43 2.22
C HIS A 156 13.30 -0.16 1.75
N LEU A 157 12.73 0.61 2.66
CA LEU A 157 12.10 1.90 2.32
C LEU A 157 13.08 2.81 1.58
N ARG A 158 14.28 3.01 2.13
CA ARG A 158 15.32 3.83 1.47
C ARG A 158 15.66 3.32 0.08
N ASN A 159 15.83 2.01 -0.08
CA ASN A 159 16.13 1.40 -1.37
C ASN A 159 15.00 1.61 -2.38
N TRP A 160 13.72 1.52 -1.96
CA TRP A 160 12.59 1.78 -2.85
C TRP A 160 12.55 3.23 -3.32
N PHE A 161 12.80 4.18 -2.39
CA PHE A 161 12.90 5.59 -2.76
C PHE A 161 14.09 5.85 -3.71
N ALA A 162 15.23 5.23 -3.47
CA ALA A 162 16.39 5.33 -4.35
C ALA A 162 16.12 4.73 -5.75
N ASN A 163 15.46 3.57 -5.83
CA ASN A 163 15.09 2.94 -7.10
C ASN A 163 14.15 3.81 -7.95
N CYS A 164 13.31 4.60 -7.30
CA CYS A 164 12.42 5.56 -7.98
C CYS A 164 13.08 6.93 -8.18
N CYS A 165 14.41 7.04 -8.12
CA CYS A 165 15.19 8.26 -8.30
C CYS A 165 14.96 9.37 -7.25
N TYR A 166 14.34 9.07 -6.12
CA TYR A 166 14.26 9.98 -4.97
C TYR A 166 15.49 9.81 -4.08
N CYS A 167 16.68 9.96 -4.68
CA CYS A 167 17.93 9.81 -3.96
C CYS A 167 18.06 10.85 -2.86
N THR A 168 18.36 10.38 -1.67
CA THR A 168 18.94 11.21 -0.64
C THR A 168 20.44 11.02 -0.73
N SER A 169 21.13 12.07 -1.10
CA SER A 169 22.56 12.21 -0.87
C SER A 169 22.88 12.09 0.62
#